data_4fedbe65f1885886b178886fc6052f3c
#
_entry.id   4fedbe65f1885886b178886fc6052f3c
#
_cell.length_a   1.000
_cell.length_b   1.000
_cell.length_c   1.000
_cell.angle_alpha   90.00
_cell.angle_beta   90.00
_cell.angle_gamma   90.00
#
_symmetry.space_group_name_H-M   'P 1'
#
loop_
_entity.id
_entity.type
_entity.pdbx_description
1 polymer ?
#
loop_
_entity_poly.entity_id
_entity_poly.type
_entity_poly.pdbx_seq_one_letter_code
_entity_poly.pdbx_strand_id
1 'polypeptide(L)'
;MNVKLRGTLCGVGAAVFYGTNPLGAMNLYHDGISANSTLFYRFGLAIVMLGVMMLVQRKKFGVTRSELMLLAMLGVFMGSSSSSLFISFNYMDVGIASTLLFVYPVMVAVIMALLFKEKVTPATVISIALALGGIALLNQTSDGSALSTLGVLLVMVSSLTYAVYIVVVNKSRLRMSSVKLTFYVLIFGLLTILGYTFAMGETVQLLTTPHQWLFAAQLALMPTVLSLVLMAIAVKDIGSTPTAILGALEPITAVAIGCVCFGESFTMRLAVGIALILTAVLLIIGGKQVSPQRATVAFTRLGRMIVKTWRWKQ
;
A
#
# COMPACT_ATOMS: atom_id res chain seq x y z
N MET A 1 6.60 22.52 -17.94
CA MET A 1 5.43 21.85 -17.30
C MET A 1 5.26 22.45 -15.91
N ASN A 2 4.04 22.81 -15.52
CA ASN A 2 3.77 23.36 -14.18
C ASN A 2 4.14 22.30 -13.11
N VAL A 3 4.83 22.73 -12.03
CA VAL A 3 5.29 21.83 -10.94
C VAL A 3 4.12 21.04 -10.33
N LYS A 4 2.96 21.70 -10.11
CA LYS A 4 1.77 21.03 -9.61
C LYS A 4 1.27 19.94 -10.57
N LEU A 5 1.22 20.21 -11.88
CA LEU A 5 0.79 19.24 -12.88
C LEU A 5 1.74 18.04 -12.91
N ARG A 6 3.05 18.29 -12.89
CA ARG A 6 4.08 17.24 -12.84
C ARG A 6 3.89 16.35 -11.59
N GLY A 7 3.78 16.96 -10.41
CA GLY A 7 3.59 16.23 -9.17
C GLY A 7 2.31 15.40 -9.16
N THR A 8 1.20 15.94 -9.70
CA THR A 8 -0.06 15.20 -9.81
C THR A 8 0.05 14.02 -10.76
N LEU A 9 0.64 14.21 -11.96
CA LEU A 9 0.84 13.11 -12.92
C LEU A 9 1.77 12.02 -12.35
N CYS A 10 2.84 12.42 -11.65
CA CYS A 10 3.72 11.47 -10.96
C CYS A 10 2.97 10.72 -9.84
N GLY A 11 2.12 11.38 -9.06
CA GLY A 11 1.33 10.72 -8.02
C GLY A 11 0.33 9.71 -8.59
N VAL A 12 -0.38 10.07 -9.65
CA VAL A 12 -1.26 9.16 -10.39
C VAL A 12 -0.47 7.97 -10.95
N GLY A 13 0.65 8.24 -11.64
CA GLY A 13 1.51 7.20 -12.20
C GLY A 13 2.07 6.26 -11.13
N ALA A 14 2.48 6.80 -9.98
CA ALA A 14 2.96 5.99 -8.86
C ALA A 14 1.90 5.00 -8.36
N ALA A 15 0.67 5.48 -8.14
CA ALA A 15 -0.43 4.66 -7.66
C ALA A 15 -0.87 3.61 -8.69
N VAL A 16 -0.99 4.01 -9.97
CA VAL A 16 -1.34 3.09 -11.06
C VAL A 16 -0.26 2.01 -11.22
N PHE A 17 1.03 2.39 -11.25
CA PHE A 17 2.09 1.38 -11.35
C PHE A 17 2.13 0.44 -10.14
N TYR A 18 1.90 0.93 -8.93
CA TYR A 18 1.81 0.05 -7.77
C TYR A 18 0.61 -0.90 -7.86
N GLY A 19 -0.52 -0.43 -8.35
CA GLY A 19 -1.72 -1.23 -8.61
C GLY A 19 -1.53 -2.33 -9.67
N THR A 20 -0.42 -2.34 -10.42
CA THR A 20 -0.11 -3.43 -11.38
C THR A 20 0.48 -4.69 -10.73
N ASN A 21 0.63 -4.74 -9.39
CA ASN A 21 1.11 -5.93 -8.69
C ASN A 21 0.37 -7.22 -9.07
N PRO A 22 -0.99 -7.25 -9.11
CA PRO A 22 -1.74 -8.44 -9.50
C PRO A 22 -1.38 -8.93 -10.89
N LEU A 23 -1.14 -8.02 -11.85
CA LEU A 23 -0.84 -8.39 -13.22
C LEU A 23 0.38 -9.30 -13.31
N GLY A 24 1.49 -8.95 -12.68
CA GLY A 24 2.69 -9.77 -12.71
C GLY A 24 2.58 -11.01 -11.84
N ALA A 25 1.99 -10.89 -10.64
CA ALA A 25 1.87 -12.00 -9.71
C ALA A 25 1.02 -13.14 -10.29
N MET A 26 -0.18 -12.83 -10.78
CA MET A 26 -1.10 -13.84 -11.28
C MET A 26 -0.60 -14.53 -12.55
N ASN A 27 0.06 -13.79 -13.46
CA ASN A 27 0.66 -14.43 -14.64
C ASN A 27 1.76 -15.42 -14.25
N LEU A 28 2.60 -15.10 -13.26
CA LEU A 28 3.60 -16.04 -12.75
C LEU A 28 2.97 -17.25 -12.03
N TYR A 29 1.87 -17.04 -11.30
CA TYR A 29 1.14 -18.14 -10.65
C TYR A 29 0.48 -19.08 -11.67
N HIS A 30 -0.09 -18.54 -12.75
CA HIS A 30 -0.62 -19.34 -13.87
C HIS A 30 0.47 -20.20 -14.53
N ASP A 31 1.72 -19.71 -14.56
CA ASP A 31 2.89 -20.46 -15.05
C ASP A 31 3.46 -21.43 -13.98
N GLY A 32 2.79 -21.60 -12.84
CA GLY A 32 3.19 -22.51 -11.77
C GLY A 32 4.29 -21.99 -10.83
N ILE A 33 4.64 -20.70 -10.91
CA ILE A 33 5.62 -20.07 -10.02
C ILE A 33 4.94 -19.70 -8.68
N SER A 34 5.52 -20.14 -7.57
CA SER A 34 4.99 -19.87 -6.23
C SER A 34 5.09 -18.38 -5.84
N ALA A 35 4.27 -17.97 -4.87
CA ALA A 35 4.29 -16.61 -4.33
C ALA A 35 5.68 -16.20 -3.82
N ASN A 36 6.36 -17.10 -3.12
CA ASN A 36 7.70 -16.86 -2.57
C ASN A 36 8.75 -16.68 -3.67
N SER A 37 8.71 -17.53 -4.70
CA SER A 37 9.60 -17.43 -5.87
C SER A 37 9.33 -16.15 -6.66
N THR A 38 8.06 -15.77 -6.85
CA THR A 38 7.66 -14.51 -7.48
C THR A 38 8.24 -13.30 -6.73
N LEU A 39 8.14 -13.28 -5.40
CA LEU A 39 8.70 -12.20 -4.57
C LEU A 39 10.23 -12.19 -4.58
N PHE A 40 10.87 -13.35 -4.65
CA PHE A 40 12.33 -13.45 -4.79
C PHE A 40 12.80 -12.69 -6.03
N TYR A 41 12.21 -12.96 -7.19
CA TYR A 41 12.57 -12.27 -8.43
C TYR A 41 12.19 -10.80 -8.41
N ARG A 42 11.00 -10.47 -7.91
CA ARG A 42 10.57 -9.08 -7.75
C ARG A 42 11.57 -8.25 -6.94
N PHE A 43 11.94 -8.72 -5.75
CA PHE A 43 12.86 -8.00 -4.87
C PHE A 43 14.30 -8.05 -5.41
N GLY A 44 14.75 -9.21 -5.88
CA GLY A 44 16.10 -9.37 -6.43
C GLY A 44 16.36 -8.44 -7.61
N LEU A 45 15.48 -8.42 -8.60
CA LEU A 45 15.60 -7.55 -9.76
C LEU A 45 15.48 -6.06 -9.36
N ALA A 46 14.57 -5.72 -8.45
CA ALA A 46 14.43 -4.36 -7.96
C ALA A 46 15.69 -3.88 -7.20
N ILE A 47 16.32 -4.73 -6.40
CA ILE A 47 17.60 -4.44 -5.72
C ILE A 47 18.68 -4.11 -6.76
N VAL A 48 18.80 -4.91 -7.82
CA VAL A 48 19.75 -4.64 -8.90
C VAL A 48 19.46 -3.29 -9.56
N MET A 49 18.20 -3.03 -9.94
CA MET A 49 17.81 -1.76 -10.58
C MET A 49 18.06 -0.55 -9.67
N LEU A 50 17.69 -0.62 -8.39
CA LEU A 50 17.93 0.45 -7.41
C LEU A 50 19.43 0.63 -7.12
N GLY A 51 20.20 -0.46 -7.07
CA GLY A 51 21.65 -0.44 -6.93
C GLY A 51 22.32 0.30 -8.10
N VAL A 52 21.96 -0.03 -9.33
CA VAL A 52 22.43 0.69 -10.55
C VAL A 52 22.02 2.16 -10.47
N MET A 53 20.77 2.46 -10.09
CA MET A 53 20.30 3.84 -9.94
C MET A 53 21.11 4.62 -8.88
N MET A 54 21.48 3.97 -7.77
CA MET A 54 22.34 4.59 -6.75
C MET A 54 23.75 4.87 -7.29
N LEU A 55 24.34 3.93 -8.06
CA LEU A 55 25.63 4.10 -8.70
C LEU A 55 25.63 5.27 -9.69
N VAL A 56 24.65 5.31 -10.59
CA VAL A 56 24.49 6.40 -11.57
C VAL A 56 24.30 7.75 -10.88
N GLN A 57 23.53 7.80 -9.79
CA GLN A 57 23.32 9.00 -8.99
C GLN A 57 24.49 9.32 -8.04
N ARG A 58 25.57 8.53 -8.06
CA ARG A 58 26.75 8.66 -7.18
C ARG A 58 26.38 8.74 -5.70
N LYS A 59 25.34 8.03 -5.27
CA LYS A 59 24.92 7.98 -3.86
C LYS A 59 25.83 7.05 -3.06
N LYS A 60 26.18 7.46 -1.83
CA LYS A 60 26.99 6.63 -0.92
C LYS A 60 26.17 5.46 -0.38
N PHE A 61 26.69 4.24 -0.46
CA PHE A 61 26.09 3.03 0.08
C PHE A 61 26.26 2.90 1.61
N GLY A 62 27.29 3.50 2.18
CA GLY A 62 27.62 3.35 3.60
C GLY A 62 26.43 3.63 4.52
N VAL A 63 26.23 2.76 5.51
CA VAL A 63 25.23 2.88 6.59
C VAL A 63 25.91 2.61 7.93
N THR A 64 25.45 3.25 8.98
CA THR A 64 25.92 2.98 10.34
C THR A 64 25.32 1.68 10.88
N ARG A 65 25.92 1.10 11.94
CA ARG A 65 25.40 -0.13 12.55
C ARG A 65 23.96 0.03 13.08
N SER A 66 23.64 1.18 13.63
CA SER A 66 22.29 1.48 14.13
C SER A 66 21.27 1.62 12.98
N GLU A 67 21.66 2.26 11.88
CA GLU A 67 20.83 2.32 10.68
C GLU A 67 20.62 0.93 10.08
N LEU A 68 21.69 0.10 10.03
CA LEU A 68 21.60 -1.25 9.48
C LEU A 68 20.62 -2.12 10.29
N MET A 69 20.65 -2.07 11.61
CA MET A 69 19.72 -2.81 12.47
C MET A 69 18.27 -2.37 12.24
N LEU A 70 18.04 -1.05 12.14
CA LEU A 70 16.72 -0.51 11.87
C LEU A 70 16.23 -0.88 10.46
N LEU A 71 17.10 -0.84 9.44
CA LEU A 71 16.80 -1.27 8.08
C LEU A 71 16.49 -2.76 8.00
N ALA A 72 17.20 -3.59 8.79
CA ALA A 72 16.91 -5.02 8.89
C ALA A 72 15.50 -5.27 9.46
N MET A 73 15.15 -4.58 10.55
CA MET A 73 13.81 -4.66 11.14
C MET A 73 12.72 -4.21 10.14
N LEU A 74 12.96 -3.10 9.44
CA LEU A 74 12.06 -2.60 8.39
C LEU A 74 11.93 -3.61 7.23
N GLY A 75 13.02 -4.28 6.87
CA GLY A 75 13.01 -5.33 5.85
C GLY A 75 12.19 -6.55 6.27
N VAL A 76 12.29 -6.96 7.54
CA VAL A 76 11.43 -8.04 8.08
C VAL A 76 9.95 -7.67 7.97
N PHE A 77 9.54 -6.47 8.37
CA PHE A 77 8.15 -6.04 8.24
C PHE A 77 7.71 -5.98 6.78
N MET A 78 8.53 -5.45 5.89
CA MET A 78 8.23 -5.36 4.45
C MET A 78 8.15 -6.72 3.79
N GLY A 79 9.10 -7.62 4.09
CA GLY A 79 9.11 -8.99 3.59
C GLY A 79 7.89 -9.77 4.07
N SER A 80 7.57 -9.70 5.37
CA SER A 80 6.39 -10.37 5.93
C SER A 80 5.09 -9.83 5.32
N SER A 81 4.97 -8.50 5.16
CA SER A 81 3.82 -7.89 4.51
C SER A 81 3.64 -8.38 3.08
N SER A 82 4.73 -8.33 2.29
CA SER A 82 4.68 -8.75 0.89
C SER A 82 4.37 -10.25 0.75
N SER A 83 4.99 -11.11 1.58
CA SER A 83 4.70 -12.55 1.56
C SER A 83 3.24 -12.83 1.90
N SER A 84 2.71 -12.23 2.96
CA SER A 84 1.31 -12.44 3.36
C SER A 84 0.33 -11.98 2.27
N LEU A 85 0.59 -10.83 1.63
CA LEU A 85 -0.26 -10.35 0.53
C LEU A 85 -0.20 -11.29 -0.69
N PHE A 86 1.01 -11.66 -1.13
CA PHE A 86 1.17 -12.47 -2.33
C PHE A 86 0.64 -13.90 -2.13
N ILE A 87 0.79 -14.47 -0.93
CA ILE A 87 0.17 -15.76 -0.60
C ILE A 87 -1.36 -15.64 -0.60
N SER A 88 -1.94 -14.51 -0.15
CA SER A 88 -3.39 -14.32 -0.13
C SER A 88 -4.05 -14.37 -1.51
N PHE A 89 -3.32 -14.02 -2.57
CA PHE A 89 -3.80 -14.09 -3.96
C PHE A 89 -4.12 -15.53 -4.42
N ASN A 90 -3.65 -16.56 -3.71
CA ASN A 90 -4.05 -17.96 -3.94
C ASN A 90 -5.40 -18.31 -3.28
N TYR A 91 -5.95 -17.45 -2.44
CA TYR A 91 -7.13 -17.75 -1.61
C TYR A 91 -8.31 -16.81 -1.86
N MET A 92 -8.12 -15.73 -2.63
CA MET A 92 -9.16 -14.76 -2.94
C MET A 92 -8.81 -13.93 -4.17
N ASP A 93 -9.82 -13.25 -4.72
CA ASP A 93 -9.68 -12.31 -5.83
C ASP A 93 -8.64 -11.22 -5.52
N VAL A 94 -7.77 -10.93 -6.47
CA VAL A 94 -6.67 -9.97 -6.27
C VAL A 94 -7.17 -8.54 -6.09
N GLY A 95 -8.32 -8.20 -6.69
CA GLY A 95 -9.00 -6.93 -6.49
C GLY A 95 -9.47 -6.75 -5.05
N ILE A 96 -10.08 -7.79 -4.47
CA ILE A 96 -10.51 -7.80 -3.06
C ILE A 96 -9.31 -7.72 -2.13
N ALA A 97 -8.28 -8.56 -2.34
CA ALA A 97 -7.06 -8.55 -1.52
C ALA A 97 -6.37 -7.18 -1.52
N SER A 98 -6.22 -6.55 -2.69
CA SER A 98 -5.60 -5.22 -2.81
C SER A 98 -6.44 -4.14 -2.13
N THR A 99 -7.77 -4.24 -2.20
CA THR A 99 -8.68 -3.30 -1.50
C THR A 99 -8.59 -3.46 0.02
N LEU A 100 -8.58 -4.68 0.53
CA LEU A 100 -8.41 -4.97 1.95
C LEU A 100 -7.04 -4.53 2.47
N LEU A 101 -5.97 -4.70 1.69
CA LEU A 101 -4.65 -4.17 2.04
C LEU A 101 -4.71 -2.67 2.31
N PHE A 102 -5.48 -1.92 1.52
CA PHE A 102 -5.58 -0.46 1.62
C PHE A 102 -6.22 0.05 2.94
N VAL A 103 -6.54 -0.85 3.86
CA VAL A 103 -6.91 -0.52 5.25
C VAL A 103 -5.69 -0.11 6.09
N TYR A 104 -4.46 -0.36 5.64
CA TYR A 104 -3.25 -0.03 6.39
C TYR A 104 -3.16 1.42 6.92
N PRO A 105 -3.65 2.48 6.23
CA PRO A 105 -3.59 3.83 6.78
C PRO A 105 -4.50 4.01 8.02
N VAL A 106 -5.60 3.25 8.07
CA VAL A 106 -6.47 3.21 9.25
C VAL A 106 -5.74 2.54 10.41
N MET A 107 -5.06 1.41 10.15
CA MET A 107 -4.23 0.75 11.15
C MET A 107 -3.08 1.63 11.65
N VAL A 108 -2.43 2.39 10.76
CA VAL A 108 -1.42 3.40 11.15
C VAL A 108 -2.03 4.41 12.12
N ALA A 109 -3.22 4.93 11.85
CA ALA A 109 -3.86 5.90 12.74
C ALA A 109 -4.19 5.30 14.11
N VAL A 110 -4.64 4.04 14.16
CA VAL A 110 -4.90 3.32 15.42
C VAL A 110 -3.59 3.11 16.21
N ILE A 111 -2.54 2.63 15.55
CA ILE A 111 -1.21 2.42 16.20
C ILE A 111 -0.68 3.75 16.75
N MET A 112 -0.80 4.85 15.99
CA MET A 112 -0.35 6.17 16.43
C MET A 112 -1.14 6.67 17.64
N ALA A 113 -2.45 6.41 17.69
CA ALA A 113 -3.29 6.75 18.83
C ALA A 113 -2.93 5.93 20.07
N LEU A 114 -2.76 4.61 19.94
CA LEU A 114 -2.53 3.69 21.06
C LEU A 114 -1.11 3.81 21.62
N LEU A 115 -0.08 3.78 20.75
CA LEU A 115 1.33 3.74 21.20
C LEU A 115 1.93 5.12 21.40
N PHE A 116 1.53 6.11 20.62
CA PHE A 116 2.09 7.46 20.67
C PHE A 116 1.14 8.50 21.25
N LYS A 117 -0.02 8.04 21.77
CA LYS A 117 -1.04 8.89 22.41
C LYS A 117 -1.47 10.08 21.54
N GLU A 118 -1.45 9.90 20.22
CA GLU A 118 -2.01 10.91 19.31
C GLU A 118 -3.52 11.05 19.55
N LYS A 119 -4.02 12.28 19.51
CA LYS A 119 -5.45 12.55 19.76
C LYS A 119 -6.31 11.86 18.72
N VAL A 120 -7.23 11.02 19.17
CA VAL A 120 -8.26 10.42 18.33
C VAL A 120 -9.27 11.49 17.97
N THR A 121 -9.41 11.79 16.68
CA THR A 121 -10.40 12.74 16.20
C THR A 121 -11.71 12.03 15.83
N PRO A 122 -12.86 12.71 15.79
CA PRO A 122 -14.10 12.11 15.27
C PRO A 122 -13.94 11.53 13.87
N ALA A 123 -13.12 12.17 13.02
CA ALA A 123 -12.79 11.66 11.70
C ALA A 123 -12.10 10.29 11.78
N THR A 124 -11.20 10.08 12.75
CA THR A 124 -10.55 8.78 12.97
C THR A 124 -11.56 7.70 13.34
N VAL A 125 -12.50 7.99 14.24
CA VAL A 125 -13.55 7.03 14.67
C VAL A 125 -14.45 6.65 13.49
N ILE A 126 -14.92 7.65 12.73
CA ILE A 126 -15.74 7.43 11.52
C ILE A 126 -14.98 6.60 10.49
N SER A 127 -13.69 6.88 10.29
CA SER A 127 -12.85 6.13 9.35
C SER A 127 -12.71 4.67 9.76
N ILE A 128 -12.53 4.38 11.04
CA ILE A 128 -12.47 2.99 11.53
C ILE A 128 -13.80 2.28 11.26
N ALA A 129 -14.93 2.93 11.56
CA ALA A 129 -16.26 2.35 11.32
C ALA A 129 -16.52 2.08 9.82
N LEU A 130 -16.14 3.02 8.95
CA LEU A 130 -16.25 2.86 7.49
C LEU A 130 -15.34 1.74 6.96
N ALA A 131 -14.11 1.63 7.47
CA ALA A 131 -13.19 0.57 7.07
C ALA A 131 -13.72 -0.81 7.48
N LEU A 132 -14.21 -0.96 8.72
CA LEU A 132 -14.82 -2.21 9.19
C LEU A 132 -16.09 -2.56 8.39
N GLY A 133 -16.93 -1.58 8.08
CA GLY A 133 -18.10 -1.77 7.21
C GLY A 133 -17.71 -2.22 5.80
N GLY A 134 -16.66 -1.61 5.23
CA GLY A 134 -16.11 -2.02 3.92
C GLY A 134 -15.58 -3.45 3.92
N ILE A 135 -14.79 -3.83 4.94
CA ILE A 135 -14.29 -5.20 5.10
C ILE A 135 -15.46 -6.20 5.21
N ALA A 136 -16.49 -5.87 6.01
CA ALA A 136 -17.65 -6.74 6.18
C ALA A 136 -18.43 -6.94 4.87
N LEU A 137 -18.55 -5.89 4.04
CA LEU A 137 -19.19 -6.00 2.72
C LEU A 137 -18.40 -6.84 1.73
N LEU A 138 -17.06 -6.82 1.84
CA LEU A 138 -16.17 -7.59 0.97
C LEU A 138 -16.05 -9.07 1.37
N ASN A 139 -16.85 -9.57 2.31
CA ASN A 139 -16.77 -10.94 2.84
C ASN A 139 -17.35 -12.02 1.89
N GLN A 140 -17.38 -11.76 0.59
CA GLN A 140 -17.76 -12.75 -0.44
C GLN A 140 -16.91 -12.53 -1.70
N THR A 141 -16.52 -13.64 -2.32
CA THR A 141 -15.83 -13.67 -3.62
C THR A 141 -16.76 -13.25 -4.76
N SER A 142 -16.22 -13.06 -5.94
CA SER A 142 -16.97 -12.67 -7.15
C SER A 142 -18.03 -13.70 -7.57
N ASP A 143 -17.85 -14.96 -7.23
CA ASP A 143 -18.82 -16.05 -7.48
C ASP A 143 -19.90 -16.21 -6.37
N GLY A 144 -19.87 -15.33 -5.35
CA GLY A 144 -20.84 -15.33 -4.22
C GLY A 144 -20.48 -16.27 -3.10
N SER A 145 -19.39 -17.03 -3.18
CA SER A 145 -18.91 -17.87 -2.09
C SER A 145 -18.31 -16.99 -0.97
N ALA A 146 -18.26 -17.52 0.27
CA ALA A 146 -17.60 -16.83 1.37
C ALA A 146 -16.09 -16.73 1.11
N LEU A 147 -15.50 -15.58 1.41
CA LEU A 147 -14.05 -15.40 1.34
C LEU A 147 -13.34 -16.43 2.22
N SER A 148 -12.20 -16.91 1.73
CA SER A 148 -11.31 -17.72 2.55
C SER A 148 -10.87 -16.95 3.79
N THR A 149 -11.21 -17.47 4.96
CA THR A 149 -10.78 -16.88 6.25
C THR A 149 -9.26 -16.73 6.31
N LEU A 150 -8.53 -17.72 5.77
CA LEU A 150 -7.06 -17.66 5.68
C LEU A 150 -6.59 -16.52 4.80
N GLY A 151 -7.22 -16.32 3.63
CA GLY A 151 -6.89 -15.21 2.73
C GLY A 151 -7.11 -13.85 3.41
N VAL A 152 -8.26 -13.66 4.09
CA VAL A 152 -8.53 -12.42 4.84
C VAL A 152 -7.51 -12.21 5.95
N LEU A 153 -7.19 -13.24 6.74
CA LEU A 153 -6.17 -13.15 7.79
C LEU A 153 -4.80 -12.77 7.23
N LEU A 154 -4.39 -13.36 6.12
CA LEU A 154 -3.14 -13.04 5.46
C LEU A 154 -3.09 -11.57 5.03
N VAL A 155 -4.15 -11.05 4.42
CA VAL A 155 -4.21 -9.62 4.03
C VAL A 155 -4.21 -8.71 5.27
N MET A 156 -4.91 -9.09 6.34
CA MET A 156 -4.89 -8.29 7.59
C MET A 156 -3.50 -8.28 8.23
N VAL A 157 -2.79 -9.41 8.25
CA VAL A 157 -1.38 -9.48 8.68
C VAL A 157 -0.49 -8.62 7.78
N SER A 158 -0.70 -8.67 6.47
CA SER A 158 0.02 -7.81 5.51
C SER A 158 -0.23 -6.33 5.81
N SER A 159 -1.48 -5.91 5.96
CA SER A 159 -1.86 -4.54 6.29
C SER A 159 -1.25 -4.07 7.61
N LEU A 160 -1.28 -4.92 8.64
CA LEU A 160 -0.75 -4.60 9.95
C LEU A 160 0.78 -4.45 9.93
N THR A 161 1.49 -5.41 9.33
CA THR A 161 2.96 -5.35 9.23
C THR A 161 3.42 -4.17 8.39
N TYR A 162 2.68 -3.84 7.32
CA TYR A 162 2.94 -2.64 6.53
C TYR A 162 2.65 -1.34 7.31
N ALA A 163 1.57 -1.31 8.10
CA ALA A 163 1.28 -0.19 8.98
C ALA A 163 2.39 0.04 10.02
N VAL A 164 2.88 -1.05 10.64
CA VAL A 164 4.02 -0.98 11.57
C VAL A 164 5.28 -0.47 10.85
N TYR A 165 5.57 -0.99 9.65
CA TYR A 165 6.67 -0.49 8.80
C TYR A 165 6.59 1.03 8.62
N ILE A 166 5.41 1.55 8.22
CA ILE A 166 5.20 3.00 8.02
C ILE A 166 5.40 3.77 9.31
N VAL A 167 4.87 3.30 10.43
CA VAL A 167 5.02 3.95 11.74
C VAL A 167 6.49 4.01 12.15
N VAL A 168 7.23 2.91 11.99
CA VAL A 168 8.65 2.85 12.30
C VAL A 168 9.46 3.80 11.42
N VAL A 169 9.20 3.82 10.09
CA VAL A 169 9.85 4.78 9.18
C VAL A 169 9.58 6.23 9.61
N ASN A 170 8.32 6.56 9.91
CA ASN A 170 7.92 7.93 10.30
C ASN A 170 8.54 8.37 11.63
N LYS A 171 8.70 7.46 12.59
CA LYS A 171 9.29 7.77 13.92
C LYS A 171 10.79 7.62 13.94
N SER A 172 11.39 6.99 12.94
CA SER A 172 12.83 6.83 12.85
C SER A 172 13.53 8.15 12.52
N ARG A 173 14.78 8.28 12.95
CA ARG A 173 15.65 9.41 12.61
C ARG A 173 16.50 9.15 11.37
N LEU A 174 16.05 8.24 10.49
CA LEU A 174 16.77 7.90 9.27
C LEU A 174 16.83 9.11 8.33
N ARG A 175 18.04 9.62 8.08
CA ARG A 175 18.29 10.72 7.14
C ARG A 175 18.90 10.17 5.86
N MET A 176 18.13 9.41 5.09
CA MET A 176 18.57 8.86 3.82
C MET A 176 17.53 9.08 2.72
N SER A 177 17.96 8.98 1.47
CA SER A 177 17.03 9.10 0.33
C SER A 177 16.10 7.88 0.28
N SER A 178 14.88 8.06 -0.22
CA SER A 178 13.91 6.97 -0.39
C SER A 178 14.49 5.79 -1.19
N VAL A 179 15.28 6.06 -2.24
CA VAL A 179 15.95 5.03 -3.05
C VAL A 179 16.89 4.18 -2.18
N LYS A 180 17.72 4.81 -1.34
CA LYS A 180 18.64 4.10 -0.45
C LYS A 180 17.89 3.32 0.64
N LEU A 181 16.85 3.92 1.23
CA LEU A 181 15.99 3.25 2.20
C LEU A 181 15.38 1.99 1.60
N THR A 182 14.73 2.12 0.44
CA THR A 182 14.09 0.97 -0.23
C THR A 182 15.10 -0.08 -0.65
N PHE A 183 16.28 0.31 -1.16
CA PHE A 183 17.33 -0.63 -1.54
C PHE A 183 17.69 -1.57 -0.37
N TYR A 184 17.96 -1.03 0.82
CA TYR A 184 18.30 -1.84 1.99
C TYR A 184 17.10 -2.61 2.55
N VAL A 185 15.91 -2.00 2.57
CA VAL A 185 14.67 -2.66 3.01
C VAL A 185 14.36 -3.87 2.12
N LEU A 186 14.56 -3.75 0.81
CA LEU A 186 14.36 -4.88 -0.10
C LEU A 186 15.41 -5.99 0.09
N ILE A 187 16.67 -5.64 0.38
CA ILE A 187 17.70 -6.65 0.69
C ILE A 187 17.28 -7.47 1.91
N PHE A 188 16.95 -6.82 3.03
CA PHE A 188 16.53 -7.52 4.23
C PHE A 188 15.16 -8.18 4.09
N GLY A 189 14.25 -7.59 3.30
CA GLY A 189 12.98 -8.20 2.93
C GLY A 189 13.18 -9.48 2.11
N LEU A 190 14.11 -9.48 1.16
CA LEU A 190 14.49 -10.67 0.40
C LEU A 190 15.06 -11.77 1.30
N LEU A 191 15.94 -11.42 2.24
CA LEU A 191 16.46 -12.36 3.22
C LEU A 191 15.34 -12.95 4.11
N THR A 192 14.35 -12.16 4.47
CA THR A 192 13.16 -12.61 5.21
C THR A 192 12.33 -13.59 4.39
N ILE A 193 12.08 -13.30 3.12
CA ILE A 193 11.35 -14.18 2.20
C ILE A 193 12.10 -15.50 2.03
N LEU A 194 13.41 -15.46 1.80
CA LEU A 194 14.24 -16.66 1.68
C LEU A 194 14.24 -17.48 2.98
N GLY A 195 14.40 -16.82 4.13
CA GLY A 195 14.33 -17.48 5.44
C GLY A 195 13.00 -18.20 5.65
N TYR A 196 11.88 -17.58 5.29
CA TYR A 196 10.56 -18.17 5.34
C TYR A 196 10.44 -19.36 4.37
N THR A 197 10.86 -19.18 3.11
CA THR A 197 10.81 -20.21 2.06
C THR A 197 11.56 -21.46 2.49
N PHE A 198 12.80 -21.32 2.98
CA PHE A 198 13.60 -22.46 3.45
C PHE A 198 13.05 -23.09 4.74
N ALA A 199 12.49 -22.28 5.66
CA ALA A 199 11.88 -22.81 6.88
C ALA A 199 10.64 -23.68 6.58
N MET A 200 9.91 -23.39 5.48
CA MET A 200 8.79 -24.19 5.00
C MET A 200 9.22 -25.42 4.16
N GLY A 201 10.52 -25.62 3.97
CA GLY A 201 11.03 -26.71 3.12
C GLY A 201 10.86 -26.47 1.62
N GLU A 202 10.50 -25.24 1.23
CA GLU A 202 10.35 -24.85 -0.17
C GLU A 202 11.68 -24.40 -0.77
N THR A 203 11.78 -24.46 -2.09
CA THR A 203 12.92 -23.95 -2.85
C THR A 203 12.48 -22.87 -3.82
N VAL A 204 13.39 -21.95 -4.14
CA VAL A 204 13.12 -20.94 -5.17
C VAL A 204 13.07 -21.62 -6.53
N GLN A 205 11.93 -21.51 -7.20
CA GLN A 205 11.73 -22.04 -8.55
C GLN A 205 12.46 -21.17 -9.58
N LEU A 206 13.11 -21.82 -10.56
CA LEU A 206 13.79 -21.11 -11.62
C LEU A 206 12.81 -20.66 -12.70
N LEU A 207 12.98 -19.44 -13.20
CA LEU A 207 12.24 -18.95 -14.36
C LEU A 207 12.87 -19.55 -15.63
N THR A 208 12.06 -20.27 -16.40
CA THR A 208 12.53 -21.01 -17.59
C THR A 208 12.06 -20.38 -18.90
N THR A 209 11.00 -19.58 -18.89
CA THR A 209 10.42 -18.98 -20.09
C THR A 209 10.63 -17.48 -20.19
N PRO A 210 10.71 -16.90 -21.40
CA PRO A 210 10.74 -15.44 -21.58
C PRO A 210 9.52 -14.74 -21.00
N HIS A 211 8.34 -15.39 -21.00
CA HIS A 211 7.11 -14.90 -20.41
C HIS A 211 7.24 -14.68 -18.91
N GLN A 212 7.79 -15.66 -18.17
CA GLN A 212 8.06 -15.55 -16.74
C GLN A 212 9.03 -14.42 -16.43
N TRP A 213 10.12 -14.27 -17.20
CA TRP A 213 11.07 -13.17 -17.04
C TRP A 213 10.45 -11.81 -17.30
N LEU A 214 9.53 -11.70 -18.29
CA LEU A 214 8.81 -10.46 -18.58
C LEU A 214 7.98 -10.00 -17.39
N PHE A 215 7.20 -10.90 -16.77
CA PHE A 215 6.35 -10.54 -15.63
C PHE A 215 7.15 -10.35 -14.33
N ALA A 216 8.24 -11.07 -14.14
CA ALA A 216 9.17 -10.82 -13.03
C ALA A 216 9.83 -9.43 -13.16
N ALA A 217 10.27 -9.06 -14.37
CA ALA A 217 10.81 -7.73 -14.65
C ALA A 217 9.74 -6.63 -14.51
N GLN A 218 8.50 -6.88 -14.96
CA GLN A 218 7.36 -5.98 -14.79
C GLN A 218 7.11 -5.71 -13.31
N LEU A 219 7.08 -6.74 -12.44
CA LEU A 219 6.92 -6.62 -11.00
C LEU A 219 8.05 -5.83 -10.32
N ALA A 220 9.28 -6.01 -10.76
CA ALA A 220 10.41 -5.26 -10.23
C ALA A 220 10.38 -3.80 -10.69
N LEU A 221 10.10 -3.55 -11.98
CA LEU A 221 10.19 -2.23 -12.58
C LEU A 221 8.99 -1.36 -12.24
N MET A 222 7.74 -1.81 -12.56
CA MET A 222 6.56 -0.96 -12.45
C MET A 222 6.14 -0.70 -11.00
N PRO A 223 5.67 -1.70 -10.21
CA PRO A 223 5.17 -1.42 -8.88
C PRO A 223 6.26 -1.16 -7.84
N THR A 224 7.52 -1.48 -8.13
CA THR A 224 8.59 -1.30 -7.15
C THR A 224 9.46 -0.09 -7.48
N VAL A 225 10.16 -0.08 -8.62
CA VAL A 225 11.14 0.99 -8.92
C VAL A 225 10.44 2.26 -9.43
N LEU A 226 9.61 2.15 -10.46
CA LEU A 226 8.97 3.33 -11.07
C LEU A 226 7.96 3.98 -10.13
N SER A 227 7.13 3.17 -9.47
CA SER A 227 6.18 3.68 -8.47
C SER A 227 6.91 4.46 -7.37
N LEU A 228 8.00 3.93 -6.83
CA LEU A 228 8.81 4.62 -5.81
C LEU A 228 9.38 5.95 -6.31
N VAL A 229 9.96 5.97 -7.51
CA VAL A 229 10.56 7.19 -8.09
C VAL A 229 9.50 8.25 -8.31
N LEU A 230 8.37 7.88 -8.91
CA LEU A 230 7.26 8.79 -9.18
C LEU A 230 6.62 9.30 -7.89
N MET A 231 6.47 8.43 -6.88
CA MET A 231 6.00 8.80 -5.55
C MET A 231 6.91 9.86 -4.91
N ALA A 232 8.23 9.67 -4.99
CA ALA A 232 9.18 10.63 -4.44
C ALA A 232 9.10 12.01 -5.13
N ILE A 233 8.88 12.03 -6.44
CA ILE A 233 8.68 13.27 -7.20
C ILE A 233 7.35 13.92 -6.81
N ALA A 234 6.27 13.16 -6.72
CA ALA A 234 4.95 13.65 -6.31
C ALA A 234 5.00 14.29 -4.92
N VAL A 235 5.57 13.59 -3.93
CA VAL A 235 5.72 14.12 -2.56
C VAL A 235 6.51 15.42 -2.54
N LYS A 236 7.57 15.53 -3.34
CA LYS A 236 8.37 16.75 -3.44
C LYS A 236 7.60 17.92 -4.06
N ASP A 237 6.81 17.66 -5.09
CA ASP A 237 6.16 18.70 -5.89
C ASP A 237 4.82 19.18 -5.34
N ILE A 238 4.00 18.25 -4.80
CA ILE A 238 2.64 18.56 -4.32
C ILE A 238 2.44 18.24 -2.83
N GLY A 239 3.44 17.68 -2.16
CA GLY A 239 3.39 17.32 -0.74
C GLY A 239 2.83 15.91 -0.49
N SER A 240 3.02 15.44 0.74
CA SER A 240 2.66 14.07 1.13
C SER A 240 1.15 13.81 1.13
N THR A 241 0.34 14.78 1.56
CA THR A 241 -1.12 14.58 1.65
C THR A 241 -1.82 14.45 0.30
N PRO A 242 -1.62 15.35 -0.69
CA PRO A 242 -2.17 15.14 -2.02
C PRO A 242 -1.68 13.84 -2.65
N THR A 243 -0.40 13.50 -2.47
CA THR A 243 0.17 12.25 -2.98
C THR A 243 -0.50 11.02 -2.37
N ALA A 244 -0.75 11.03 -1.05
CA ALA A 244 -1.46 9.95 -0.38
C ALA A 244 -2.92 9.82 -0.82
N ILE A 245 -3.59 10.92 -1.14
CA ILE A 245 -4.94 10.91 -1.74
C ILE A 245 -4.92 10.23 -3.11
N LEU A 246 -3.92 10.55 -3.94
CA LEU A 246 -3.74 9.90 -5.24
C LEU A 246 -3.43 8.40 -5.11
N GLY A 247 -2.85 7.97 -3.99
CA GLY A 247 -2.65 6.56 -3.66
C GLY A 247 -3.94 5.73 -3.65
N ALA A 248 -5.11 6.36 -3.49
CA ALA A 248 -6.41 5.69 -3.61
C ALA A 248 -6.69 5.09 -5.00
N LEU A 249 -5.92 5.46 -6.02
CA LEU A 249 -5.98 4.84 -7.34
C LEU A 249 -5.35 3.44 -7.38
N GLU A 250 -4.54 3.07 -6.40
CA GLU A 250 -3.89 1.75 -6.32
C GLU A 250 -4.91 0.60 -6.28
N PRO A 251 -5.84 0.52 -5.30
CA PRO A 251 -6.81 -0.56 -5.27
C PRO A 251 -7.79 -0.50 -6.47
N ILE A 252 -8.10 0.68 -6.98
CA ILE A 252 -8.94 0.82 -8.19
C ILE A 252 -8.25 0.18 -9.38
N THR A 253 -6.94 0.42 -9.55
CA THR A 253 -6.15 -0.19 -10.63
C THR A 253 -6.06 -1.70 -10.47
N ALA A 254 -5.84 -2.20 -9.25
CA ALA A 254 -5.77 -3.62 -8.97
C ALA A 254 -7.09 -4.34 -9.29
N VAL A 255 -8.22 -3.75 -8.89
CA VAL A 255 -9.57 -4.26 -9.23
C VAL A 255 -9.81 -4.23 -10.74
N ALA A 256 -9.45 -3.15 -11.43
CA ALA A 256 -9.58 -3.09 -12.88
C ALA A 256 -8.77 -4.19 -13.59
N ILE A 257 -7.55 -4.48 -13.11
CA ILE A 257 -6.72 -5.57 -13.62
C ILE A 257 -7.36 -6.92 -13.30
N GLY A 258 -7.86 -7.15 -12.09
CA GLY A 258 -8.58 -8.36 -11.71
C GLY A 258 -9.75 -8.65 -12.65
N CYS A 259 -10.59 -7.65 -12.89
CA CYS A 259 -11.75 -7.77 -13.78
C CYS A 259 -11.36 -7.98 -15.25
N VAL A 260 -10.43 -7.17 -15.78
CA VAL A 260 -10.12 -7.15 -17.22
C VAL A 260 -9.18 -8.30 -17.61
N CYS A 261 -8.19 -8.61 -16.78
CA CYS A 261 -7.15 -9.58 -17.13
C CYS A 261 -7.43 -10.98 -16.57
N PHE A 262 -8.14 -11.09 -15.45
CA PHE A 262 -8.35 -12.36 -14.74
C PHE A 262 -9.81 -12.77 -14.61
N GLY A 263 -10.75 -11.99 -15.19
CA GLY A 263 -12.16 -12.34 -15.23
C GLY A 263 -12.88 -12.23 -13.87
N GLU A 264 -12.31 -11.50 -12.91
CA GLU A 264 -12.99 -11.23 -11.64
C GLU A 264 -14.28 -10.44 -11.87
N SER A 265 -15.37 -10.79 -11.20
CA SER A 265 -16.64 -10.11 -11.37
C SER A 265 -16.68 -8.80 -10.58
N PHE A 266 -17.00 -7.69 -11.26
CA PHE A 266 -17.23 -6.41 -10.60
C PHE A 266 -18.65 -6.37 -10.02
N THR A 267 -18.79 -6.70 -8.75
CA THR A 267 -20.08 -6.71 -8.05
C THR A 267 -20.39 -5.37 -7.41
N MET A 268 -21.68 -5.07 -7.19
CA MET A 268 -22.10 -3.86 -6.44
C MET A 268 -21.52 -3.85 -5.02
N ARG A 269 -21.37 -5.02 -4.39
CA ARG A 269 -20.73 -5.16 -3.06
C ARG A 269 -19.26 -4.73 -3.10
N LEU A 270 -18.51 -5.16 -4.11
CA LEU A 270 -17.12 -4.77 -4.32
C LEU A 270 -17.02 -3.25 -4.51
N ALA A 271 -17.88 -2.66 -5.34
CA ALA A 271 -17.92 -1.22 -5.57
C ALA A 271 -18.17 -0.43 -4.27
N VAL A 272 -19.17 -0.82 -3.49
CA VAL A 272 -19.52 -0.16 -2.21
C VAL A 272 -18.42 -0.39 -1.16
N GLY A 273 -17.87 -1.61 -1.07
CA GLY A 273 -16.75 -1.92 -0.17
C GLY A 273 -15.51 -1.07 -0.45
N ILE A 274 -15.13 -0.95 -1.72
CA ILE A 274 -14.05 -0.06 -2.17
C ILE A 274 -14.36 1.39 -1.78
N ALA A 275 -15.56 1.88 -2.09
CA ALA A 275 -15.95 3.25 -1.79
C ALA A 275 -15.87 3.55 -0.28
N LEU A 276 -16.29 2.62 0.59
CA LEU A 276 -16.21 2.79 2.04
C LEU A 276 -14.76 2.82 2.53
N ILE A 277 -13.91 1.90 2.08
CA ILE A 277 -12.50 1.84 2.47
C ILE A 277 -11.76 3.09 1.98
N LEU A 278 -11.96 3.49 0.73
CA LEU A 278 -11.35 4.70 0.19
C LEU A 278 -11.81 5.95 0.95
N THR A 279 -13.10 6.06 1.26
CA THR A 279 -13.63 7.18 2.06
C THR A 279 -13.02 7.19 3.45
N ALA A 280 -12.87 6.03 4.10
CA ALA A 280 -12.20 5.91 5.40
C ALA A 280 -10.76 6.44 5.34
N VAL A 281 -10.00 6.05 4.34
CA VAL A 281 -8.60 6.47 4.15
C VAL A 281 -8.51 7.96 3.85
N LEU A 282 -9.36 8.48 2.95
CA LEU A 282 -9.40 9.90 2.61
C LEU A 282 -9.76 10.79 3.81
N LEU A 283 -10.67 10.33 4.67
CA LEU A 283 -11.01 11.03 5.92
C LEU A 283 -9.83 11.09 6.90
N ILE A 284 -9.06 10.00 7.05
CA ILE A 284 -7.86 10.01 7.90
C ILE A 284 -6.80 10.96 7.36
N ILE A 285 -6.55 10.89 6.05
CA ILE A 285 -5.52 11.72 5.40
C ILE A 285 -5.92 13.20 5.47
N GLY A 286 -7.18 13.53 5.15
CA GLY A 286 -7.73 14.88 5.18
C GLY A 286 -7.88 15.43 6.61
N GLY A 287 -8.31 14.61 7.55
CA GLY A 287 -8.56 15.00 8.95
C GLY A 287 -7.28 15.43 9.69
N LYS A 288 -6.11 14.94 9.30
CA LYS A 288 -4.82 15.40 9.84
C LYS A 288 -4.45 16.83 9.44
N GLN A 289 -5.06 17.40 8.40
CA GLN A 289 -4.80 18.77 7.95
C GLN A 289 -5.75 19.82 8.55
N VAL A 290 -6.90 19.40 9.06
CA VAL A 290 -7.84 20.33 9.71
C VAL A 290 -7.36 20.52 11.15
N SER A 291 -6.61 21.61 11.40
CA SER A 291 -6.28 21.98 12.77
C SER A 291 -7.58 22.12 13.58
N PRO A 292 -7.62 21.74 14.88
CA PRO A 292 -8.82 21.81 15.72
C PRO A 292 -9.51 23.18 15.66
N GLN A 293 -8.75 24.26 15.49
CA GLN A 293 -9.27 25.62 15.33
C GLN A 293 -10.08 25.85 14.04
N ARG A 294 -9.71 25.23 12.91
CA ARG A 294 -10.48 25.34 11.65
C ARG A 294 -11.74 24.50 11.67
N ALA A 295 -11.72 23.33 12.30
CA ALA A 295 -12.90 22.49 12.48
C ALA A 295 -13.95 23.20 13.34
N THR A 296 -13.55 23.83 14.46
CA THR A 296 -14.46 24.58 15.35
C THR A 296 -15.08 25.77 14.63
N VAL A 297 -14.30 26.49 13.81
CA VAL A 297 -14.80 27.62 13.01
C VAL A 297 -15.76 27.15 11.91
N ALA A 298 -15.52 26.01 11.27
CA ALA A 298 -16.43 25.44 10.27
C ALA A 298 -17.75 24.97 10.91
N PHE A 299 -17.69 24.26 12.04
CA PHE A 299 -18.88 23.83 12.78
C PHE A 299 -19.71 25.03 13.33
N THR A 300 -19.05 26.06 13.85
CA THR A 300 -19.75 27.28 14.31
C THR A 300 -20.34 28.10 13.14
N ARG A 301 -19.74 28.08 11.95
CA ARG A 301 -20.35 28.67 10.75
C ARG A 301 -21.55 27.86 10.25
N LEU A 302 -21.46 26.54 10.22
CA LEU A 302 -22.59 25.66 9.85
C LEU A 302 -23.75 25.82 10.84
N GLY A 303 -23.47 25.79 12.14
CA GLY A 303 -24.48 26.04 13.19
C GLY A 303 -25.15 27.40 13.06
N ARG A 304 -24.40 28.48 12.75
CA ARG A 304 -24.96 29.80 12.50
C ARG A 304 -25.79 29.87 11.21
N MET A 305 -25.44 29.13 10.16
CA MET A 305 -26.25 29.06 8.95
C MET A 305 -27.57 28.32 9.19
N ILE A 306 -27.55 27.22 9.92
CA ILE A 306 -28.76 26.45 10.27
C ILE A 306 -29.70 27.28 11.15
N VAL A 307 -29.17 27.99 12.14
CA VAL A 307 -29.98 28.87 13.00
C VAL A 307 -30.53 30.08 12.24
N LYS A 308 -29.80 30.61 11.24
CA LYS A 308 -30.25 31.70 10.40
C LYS A 308 -31.36 31.30 9.43
N THR A 309 -31.31 30.08 8.90
CA THR A 309 -32.37 29.49 8.04
C THR A 309 -33.65 29.19 8.84
N TRP A 310 -33.53 28.86 10.13
CA TRP A 310 -34.70 28.64 11.00
C TRP A 310 -35.42 29.94 11.39
N ARG A 311 -34.68 31.04 11.53
CA ARG A 311 -35.25 32.37 11.88
C ARG A 311 -35.98 33.06 10.73
N TRP A 312 -35.89 32.57 9.50
CA TRP A 312 -36.60 33.09 8.33
C TRP A 312 -37.89 32.32 8.03
N LYS A 313 -38.27 31.33 8.85
CA LYS A 313 -39.49 30.53 8.72
C LYS A 313 -40.47 30.71 9.89
N GLN A 314 -40.22 31.68 10.77
CA GLN A 314 -41.16 32.20 11.77
C GLN A 314 -41.45 33.66 11.46
#